data_556c5f9c8ef9712cab9871b2f4b2b57f
#
_entry.id   556c5f9c8ef9712cab9871b2f4b2b57f
#
_cell.length_a   1.000
_cell.length_b   1.000
_cell.length_c   1.000
_cell.angle_alpha   90.00
_cell.angle_beta   90.00
_cell.angle_gamma   90.00
#
_symmetry.space_group_name_H-M   'P 1'
#
loop_
_entity.id
_entity.type
_entity.pdbx_description
1 polymer ?
#
loop_
_entity_poly.entity_id
_entity_poly.type
_entity_poly.pdbx_seq_one_letter_code
_entity_poly.pdbx_strand_id
1 'polypeptide(L)'
;DAYIVMPRTAPKVKVLGVNNQGAEITFCEPTLEAREATAGDIMDRTGAALVHPYDNPNVIAGQGTAALEFFLQAGELDAIVSPVGGGGLMSGTSITTRAMYPETRIFGAEPEGADDAARSLEAGEFLPQTGPDTICDGLLTSLGEHTWPIIRDHLETIIRVSDEQVIEAMRLILDNLGMVVEPSGAASLAAVLTPEFKSLEGIEKVGVILSGGNVDSLPF
;
A
#
# COMPACT_ATOMS: atom_id res chain seq x y z
N ASP A 1 10.30 -17.04 17.57
CA ASP A 1 11.15 -16.88 16.36
C ASP A 1 10.28 -16.35 15.22
N ALA A 2 10.85 -15.48 14.39
CA ALA A 2 10.21 -14.92 13.20
C ALA A 2 10.95 -15.39 11.94
N TYR A 3 10.22 -15.96 11.00
CA TYR A 3 10.72 -16.41 9.71
C TYR A 3 10.17 -15.50 8.61
N ILE A 4 11.02 -14.87 7.84
CA ILE A 4 10.62 -13.91 6.81
C ILE A 4 11.06 -14.43 5.44
N VAL A 5 10.10 -14.60 4.53
CA VAL A 5 10.37 -14.94 3.13
C VAL A 5 10.49 -13.65 2.33
N MET A 6 11.62 -13.47 1.66
CA MET A 6 11.90 -12.27 0.87
C MET A 6 12.32 -12.64 -0.56
N PRO A 7 11.86 -11.92 -1.58
CA PRO A 7 12.37 -12.11 -2.93
C PRO A 7 13.84 -11.68 -3.02
N ARG A 8 14.64 -12.35 -3.87
CA ARG A 8 16.07 -12.00 -4.08
C ARG A 8 16.26 -10.58 -4.62
N THR A 9 15.22 -10.00 -5.19
CA THR A 9 15.19 -8.62 -5.72
C THR A 9 14.81 -7.58 -4.66
N ALA A 10 14.55 -7.97 -3.41
CA ALA A 10 14.17 -7.04 -2.35
C ALA A 10 15.24 -5.97 -2.13
N PRO A 11 14.86 -4.69 -1.92
CA PRO A 11 15.79 -3.60 -1.59
C PRO A 11 16.68 -3.96 -0.38
N LYS A 12 17.95 -3.60 -0.47
CA LYS A 12 18.92 -3.95 0.59
C LYS A 12 18.55 -3.35 1.94
N VAL A 13 18.02 -2.13 1.96
CA VAL A 13 17.57 -1.48 3.19
C VAL A 13 16.48 -2.30 3.90
N LYS A 14 15.55 -2.90 3.14
CA LYS A 14 14.48 -3.76 3.69
C LYS A 14 15.05 -5.05 4.26
N VAL A 15 15.98 -5.70 3.54
CA VAL A 15 16.68 -6.90 4.01
C VAL A 15 17.45 -6.62 5.30
N LEU A 16 18.22 -5.52 5.34
CA LEU A 16 18.97 -5.11 6.52
C LEU A 16 18.03 -4.79 7.70
N GLY A 17 16.92 -4.12 7.45
CA GLY A 17 15.91 -3.82 8.46
C GLY A 17 15.36 -5.08 9.13
N VAL A 18 14.98 -6.08 8.33
CA VAL A 18 14.48 -7.38 8.83
C VAL A 18 15.58 -8.12 9.61
N ASN A 19 16.79 -8.19 9.07
CA ASN A 19 17.92 -8.86 9.73
C ASN A 19 18.26 -8.23 11.08
N ASN A 20 18.21 -6.89 11.19
CA ASN A 20 18.49 -6.17 12.42
C ASN A 20 17.44 -6.41 13.52
N GLN A 21 16.24 -6.87 13.17
CA GLN A 21 15.21 -7.30 14.11
C GLN A 21 15.38 -8.76 14.58
N GLY A 22 16.41 -9.46 14.10
CA GLY A 22 16.71 -10.83 14.50
C GLY A 22 15.83 -11.90 13.87
N ALA A 23 15.13 -11.59 12.77
CA ALA A 23 14.36 -12.57 12.03
C ALA A 23 15.25 -13.45 11.15
N GLU A 24 14.87 -14.72 10.96
CA GLU A 24 15.49 -15.62 10.00
C GLU A 24 14.93 -15.34 8.60
N ILE A 25 15.80 -14.93 7.66
CA ILE A 25 15.41 -14.60 6.29
C ILE A 25 15.66 -15.79 5.38
N THR A 26 14.62 -16.20 4.65
CA THR A 26 14.74 -17.17 3.53
C THR A 26 14.44 -16.47 2.23
N PHE A 27 15.40 -16.48 1.29
CA PHE A 27 15.23 -15.87 -0.03
C PHE A 27 14.55 -16.82 -1.01
N CYS A 28 13.63 -16.28 -1.81
CA CYS A 28 12.94 -16.98 -2.89
C CYS A 28 13.03 -16.22 -4.22
N GLU A 29 12.56 -16.83 -5.29
CA GLU A 29 12.36 -16.13 -6.57
C GLU A 29 11.25 -15.07 -6.44
N PRO A 30 11.28 -13.99 -7.28
CA PRO A 30 10.37 -12.85 -7.14
C PRO A 30 8.98 -13.13 -7.75
N THR A 31 8.41 -14.30 -7.46
CA THR A 31 7.06 -14.68 -7.87
C THR A 31 6.18 -14.99 -6.66
N LEU A 32 4.87 -14.85 -6.80
CA LEU A 32 3.92 -15.17 -5.72
C LEU A 32 4.02 -16.65 -5.35
N GLU A 33 4.03 -17.54 -6.34
CA GLU A 33 4.14 -18.99 -6.13
C GLU A 33 5.39 -19.38 -5.34
N ALA A 34 6.55 -18.79 -5.67
CA ALA A 34 7.79 -19.07 -4.96
C ALA A 34 7.75 -18.59 -3.51
N ARG A 35 7.10 -17.45 -3.25
CA ARG A 35 6.91 -16.93 -1.88
C ARG A 35 6.01 -17.85 -1.06
N GLU A 36 4.87 -18.27 -1.64
CA GLU A 36 3.91 -19.16 -0.97
C GLU A 36 4.50 -20.54 -0.71
N ALA A 37 5.16 -21.14 -1.71
CA ALA A 37 5.83 -22.44 -1.56
C ALA A 37 6.91 -22.39 -0.47
N THR A 38 7.77 -21.36 -0.48
CA THR A 38 8.84 -21.19 0.53
C THR A 38 8.25 -21.00 1.92
N ALA A 39 7.16 -20.23 2.06
CA ALA A 39 6.48 -20.05 3.34
C ALA A 39 5.85 -21.37 3.82
N GLY A 40 5.22 -22.14 2.94
CA GLY A 40 4.67 -23.46 3.22
C GLY A 40 5.73 -24.43 3.76
N ASP A 41 6.88 -24.53 3.09
CA ASP A 41 8.00 -25.39 3.52
C ASP A 41 8.52 -24.99 4.92
N ILE A 42 8.55 -23.69 5.22
CA ILE A 42 8.96 -23.21 6.56
C ILE A 42 7.92 -23.61 7.60
N MET A 43 6.64 -23.40 7.32
CA MET A 43 5.54 -23.80 8.23
C MET A 43 5.57 -25.29 8.54
N ASP A 44 5.72 -26.13 7.52
CA ASP A 44 5.77 -27.59 7.68
C ASP A 44 6.95 -28.03 8.54
N ARG A 45 8.10 -27.38 8.38
CA ARG A 45 9.33 -27.70 9.11
C ARG A 45 9.33 -27.19 10.54
N THR A 46 8.75 -26.02 10.79
CA THR A 46 8.89 -25.31 12.07
C THR A 46 7.62 -25.31 12.92
N GLY A 47 6.46 -25.57 12.33
CA GLY A 47 5.15 -25.38 12.98
C GLY A 47 4.77 -23.90 13.16
N ALA A 48 5.46 -22.96 12.51
CA ALA A 48 5.16 -21.54 12.58
C ALA A 48 3.79 -21.24 11.94
N ALA A 49 3.07 -20.26 12.50
CA ALA A 49 1.83 -19.78 11.91
C ALA A 49 2.13 -18.74 10.80
N LEU A 50 1.41 -18.82 9.68
CA LEU A 50 1.48 -17.81 8.65
C LEU A 50 0.76 -16.53 9.08
N VAL A 51 1.46 -15.42 9.04
CA VAL A 51 0.86 -14.08 9.10
C VAL A 51 0.90 -13.48 7.70
N HIS A 52 -0.25 -13.48 7.02
CA HIS A 52 -0.32 -12.92 5.67
C HIS A 52 -0.07 -11.41 5.72
N PRO A 53 0.79 -10.83 4.83
CA PRO A 53 1.27 -9.44 4.95
C PRO A 53 0.18 -8.36 4.78
N TYR A 54 -0.96 -8.68 4.19
CA TYR A 54 -2.07 -7.74 4.00
C TYR A 54 -3.46 -8.39 4.08
N ASP A 55 -3.62 -9.63 3.61
CA ASP A 55 -4.92 -10.32 3.54
C ASP A 55 -5.21 -11.14 4.81
N ASN A 56 -5.22 -10.44 5.94
CA ASN A 56 -5.48 -11.00 7.26
C ASN A 56 -6.25 -9.97 8.10
N PRO A 57 -7.38 -10.33 8.72
CA PRO A 57 -8.20 -9.40 9.50
C PRO A 57 -7.44 -8.65 10.61
N ASN A 58 -6.51 -9.30 11.29
CA ASN A 58 -5.72 -8.67 12.34
C ASN A 58 -4.70 -7.68 11.76
N VAL A 59 -4.11 -8.00 10.59
CA VAL A 59 -3.21 -7.08 9.88
C VAL A 59 -4.00 -5.88 9.38
N ILE A 60 -5.16 -6.09 8.76
CA ILE A 60 -6.05 -5.01 8.31
C ILE A 60 -6.42 -4.09 9.49
N ALA A 61 -6.83 -4.66 10.63
CA ALA A 61 -7.15 -3.89 11.84
C ALA A 61 -5.95 -3.08 12.33
N GLY A 62 -4.75 -3.67 12.34
CA GLY A 62 -3.51 -2.98 12.69
C GLY A 62 -3.20 -1.81 11.74
N GLN A 63 -3.42 -1.98 10.44
CA GLN A 63 -3.23 -0.91 9.46
C GLN A 63 -4.23 0.25 9.63
N GLY A 64 -5.44 -0.03 10.13
CA GLY A 64 -6.44 1.00 10.43
C GLY A 64 -6.00 2.01 11.50
N THR A 65 -5.01 1.66 12.33
CA THR A 65 -4.47 2.58 13.37
C THR A 65 -3.82 3.82 12.77
N ALA A 66 -3.27 3.74 11.54
CA ALA A 66 -2.73 4.91 10.85
C ALA A 66 -3.82 5.98 10.60
N ALA A 67 -4.96 5.58 10.08
CA ALA A 67 -6.09 6.49 9.89
C ALA A 67 -6.70 6.94 11.21
N LEU A 68 -6.77 6.06 12.23
CA LEU A 68 -7.24 6.42 13.56
C LEU A 68 -6.42 7.56 14.17
N GLU A 69 -5.09 7.42 14.20
CA GLU A 69 -4.20 8.47 14.71
C GLU A 69 -4.27 9.74 13.87
N PHE A 70 -4.39 9.60 12.53
CA PHE A 70 -4.54 10.74 11.66
C PHE A 70 -5.80 11.55 12.00
N PHE A 71 -6.96 10.92 12.11
CA PHE A 71 -8.21 11.60 12.47
C PHE A 71 -8.20 12.18 13.88
N LEU A 72 -7.55 11.53 14.84
CA LEU A 72 -7.38 12.09 16.19
C LEU A 72 -6.54 13.37 16.19
N GLN A 73 -5.63 13.54 15.25
CA GLN A 73 -4.76 14.73 15.13
C GLN A 73 -5.36 15.80 14.22
N ALA A 74 -5.93 15.42 13.09
CA ALA A 74 -6.40 16.34 12.04
C ALA A 74 -7.89 16.68 12.14
N GLY A 75 -8.68 15.87 12.84
CA GLY A 75 -10.14 15.93 12.84
C GLY A 75 -10.73 15.47 11.50
N GLU A 76 -11.95 15.89 11.21
CA GLU A 76 -12.67 15.56 9.98
C GLU A 76 -11.97 16.08 8.73
N LEU A 77 -11.99 15.28 7.68
CA LEU A 77 -11.43 15.54 6.35
C LEU A 77 -12.53 15.37 5.30
N ASP A 78 -12.43 16.10 4.18
CA ASP A 78 -13.33 15.90 3.04
C ASP A 78 -12.96 14.63 2.27
N ALA A 79 -11.66 14.31 2.22
CA ALA A 79 -11.17 13.11 1.56
C ALA A 79 -9.92 12.54 2.27
N ILE A 80 -9.71 11.23 2.12
CA ILE A 80 -8.47 10.55 2.50
C ILE A 80 -7.97 9.70 1.34
N VAL A 81 -6.65 9.73 1.10
CA VAL A 81 -5.99 8.97 0.02
C VAL A 81 -4.91 8.07 0.60
N SER A 82 -4.92 6.80 0.23
CA SER A 82 -3.93 5.80 0.64
C SER A 82 -3.48 4.96 -0.55
N PRO A 83 -2.22 4.49 -0.58
CA PRO A 83 -1.76 3.64 -1.67
C PRO A 83 -2.41 2.26 -1.58
N VAL A 84 -2.57 1.63 -2.75
CA VAL A 84 -3.14 0.29 -2.89
C VAL A 84 -2.11 -0.63 -3.57
N GLY A 85 -1.73 -1.70 -2.89
CA GLY A 85 -1.09 -2.88 -3.42
C GLY A 85 -1.98 -4.06 -3.05
N GLY A 86 -1.59 -4.93 -2.11
CA GLY A 86 -2.46 -6.00 -1.61
C GLY A 86 -3.71 -5.55 -0.84
N GLY A 87 -3.86 -4.25 -0.61
CA GLY A 87 -5.08 -3.63 -0.06
C GLY A 87 -5.19 -3.60 1.46
N GLY A 88 -4.22 -4.15 2.22
CA GLY A 88 -4.31 -4.21 3.68
C GLY A 88 -4.36 -2.84 4.35
N LEU A 89 -3.47 -1.93 3.98
CA LEU A 89 -3.44 -0.55 4.50
C LEU A 89 -4.71 0.21 4.11
N MET A 90 -5.09 0.15 2.83
CA MET A 90 -6.31 0.80 2.34
C MET A 90 -7.56 0.24 3.01
N SER A 91 -7.67 -1.06 3.20
CA SER A 91 -8.80 -1.68 3.91
C SER A 91 -8.90 -1.20 5.35
N GLY A 92 -7.79 -1.19 6.09
CA GLY A 92 -7.76 -0.66 7.46
C GLY A 92 -8.12 0.83 7.50
N THR A 93 -7.55 1.63 6.60
CA THR A 93 -7.84 3.06 6.45
C THR A 93 -9.33 3.27 6.20
N SER A 94 -9.93 2.55 5.25
CA SER A 94 -11.32 2.74 4.85
C SER A 94 -12.32 2.32 5.93
N ILE A 95 -12.08 1.20 6.63
CA ILE A 95 -12.91 0.76 7.75
C ILE A 95 -12.91 1.83 8.85
N THR A 96 -11.73 2.32 9.22
CA THR A 96 -11.57 3.35 10.25
C THR A 96 -12.26 4.65 9.84
N THR A 97 -12.09 5.07 8.59
CA THR A 97 -12.73 6.27 8.04
C THR A 97 -14.23 6.16 8.11
N ARG A 98 -14.82 5.06 7.63
CA ARG A 98 -16.28 4.86 7.69
C ARG A 98 -16.84 4.83 9.10
N ALA A 99 -16.05 4.32 10.06
CA ALA A 99 -16.47 4.27 11.47
C ALA A 99 -16.42 5.65 12.15
N MET A 100 -15.43 6.49 11.83
CA MET A 100 -15.23 7.79 12.50
C MET A 100 -15.92 8.95 11.79
N TYR A 101 -15.80 9.00 10.46
CA TYR A 101 -16.30 10.08 9.60
C TYR A 101 -16.91 9.48 8.32
N PRO A 102 -18.18 9.02 8.37
CA PRO A 102 -18.81 8.31 7.25
C PRO A 102 -18.88 9.11 5.94
N GLU A 103 -18.91 10.44 6.04
CA GLU A 103 -19.01 11.36 4.88
C GLU A 103 -17.66 11.63 4.22
N THR A 104 -16.54 11.30 4.88
CA THR A 104 -15.21 11.45 4.27
C THR A 104 -15.08 10.55 3.03
N ARG A 105 -14.75 11.15 1.90
CA ARG A 105 -14.54 10.42 0.62
C ARG A 105 -13.22 9.66 0.66
N ILE A 106 -13.19 8.44 0.13
CA ILE A 106 -12.03 7.55 0.22
C ILE A 106 -11.52 7.21 -1.18
N PHE A 107 -10.26 7.50 -1.42
CA PHE A 107 -9.61 7.29 -2.70
C PHE A 107 -8.38 6.40 -2.55
N GLY A 108 -8.20 5.49 -3.51
CA GLY A 108 -6.98 4.73 -3.67
C GLY A 108 -5.98 5.45 -4.58
N ALA A 109 -4.70 5.11 -4.42
CA ALA A 109 -3.64 5.50 -5.35
C ALA A 109 -2.89 4.25 -5.79
N GLU A 110 -2.75 4.04 -7.09
CA GLU A 110 -2.10 2.87 -7.66
C GLU A 110 -1.19 3.29 -8.83
N PRO A 111 0.01 2.68 -9.00
CA PRO A 111 0.82 2.98 -10.17
C PRO A 111 0.20 2.36 -11.43
N GLU A 112 0.28 3.05 -12.57
CA GLU A 112 -0.23 2.57 -13.86
C GLU A 112 0.34 1.20 -14.24
N GLY A 113 1.60 0.93 -13.87
CA GLY A 113 2.26 -0.35 -14.12
C GLY A 113 1.83 -1.49 -13.20
N ALA A 114 0.94 -1.25 -12.22
CA ALA A 114 0.40 -2.26 -11.32
C ALA A 114 -1.01 -1.83 -10.85
N ASP A 115 -1.98 -1.81 -11.78
CA ASP A 115 -3.29 -1.17 -11.64
C ASP A 115 -4.45 -2.18 -11.47
N ASP A 116 -4.18 -3.35 -10.94
CA ASP A 116 -5.18 -4.42 -10.81
C ASP A 116 -6.36 -4.05 -9.91
N ALA A 117 -6.15 -3.30 -8.85
CA ALA A 117 -7.23 -2.89 -7.96
C ALA A 117 -8.14 -1.84 -8.63
N ALA A 118 -7.58 -0.90 -9.39
CA ALA A 118 -8.36 0.07 -10.17
C ALA A 118 -9.19 -0.64 -11.24
N ARG A 119 -8.59 -1.56 -12.00
CA ARG A 119 -9.30 -2.39 -12.99
C ARG A 119 -10.40 -3.24 -12.35
N SER A 120 -10.12 -3.82 -11.17
CA SER A 120 -11.10 -4.61 -10.42
C SER A 120 -12.29 -3.75 -10.00
N LEU A 121 -12.04 -2.55 -9.49
CA LEU A 121 -13.08 -1.62 -9.05
C LEU A 121 -13.97 -1.16 -10.22
N GLU A 122 -13.36 -0.81 -11.36
CA GLU A 122 -14.07 -0.43 -12.59
C GLU A 122 -14.91 -1.58 -13.17
N ALA A 123 -14.39 -2.80 -13.13
CA ALA A 123 -15.08 -3.98 -13.63
C ALA A 123 -16.17 -4.50 -12.67
N GLY A 124 -16.08 -4.14 -11.37
CA GLY A 124 -16.95 -4.68 -10.31
C GLY A 124 -16.63 -6.14 -9.95
N GLU A 125 -15.52 -6.68 -10.42
CA GLU A 125 -15.05 -8.03 -10.14
C GLU A 125 -13.54 -8.07 -9.87
N PHE A 126 -13.08 -9.06 -9.11
CA PHE A 126 -11.66 -9.23 -8.82
C PHE A 126 -10.88 -9.60 -10.09
N LEU A 127 -9.90 -8.80 -10.44
CA LEU A 127 -8.94 -9.01 -11.52
C LEU A 127 -7.53 -9.12 -10.94
N PRO A 128 -6.79 -10.23 -11.16
CA PRO A 128 -5.46 -10.37 -10.61
C PRO A 128 -4.45 -9.46 -11.31
N GLN A 129 -3.38 -9.11 -10.59
CA GLN A 129 -2.22 -8.45 -11.17
C GLN A 129 -1.47 -9.39 -12.10
N THR A 130 -1.08 -8.88 -13.26
CA THR A 130 -0.32 -9.63 -14.25
C THR A 130 0.84 -8.80 -14.77
N GLY A 131 2.08 -9.23 -14.45
CA GLY A 131 3.30 -8.61 -14.95
C GLY A 131 3.47 -7.16 -14.51
N PRO A 132 3.47 -6.84 -13.20
CA PRO A 132 3.63 -5.48 -12.73
C PRO A 132 4.99 -4.89 -13.13
N ASP A 133 5.00 -3.65 -13.62
CA ASP A 133 6.19 -2.91 -14.05
C ASP A 133 6.12 -1.46 -13.56
N THR A 134 6.67 -1.21 -12.38
CA THR A 134 6.72 0.11 -11.73
C THR A 134 7.83 0.16 -10.68
N ILE A 135 8.31 1.38 -10.38
CA ILE A 135 9.24 1.64 -9.28
C ILE A 135 8.60 1.48 -7.88
N CYS A 136 7.28 1.38 -7.79
CA CYS A 136 6.54 1.22 -6.54
C CYS A 136 6.60 -0.23 -6.04
N ASP A 137 7.75 -0.68 -5.57
CA ASP A 137 8.04 -2.07 -5.19
C ASP A 137 7.12 -2.65 -4.11
N GLY A 138 6.51 -1.80 -3.30
CA GLY A 138 5.52 -2.19 -2.27
C GLY A 138 4.09 -2.36 -2.81
N LEU A 139 3.82 -2.07 -4.09
CA LEU A 139 2.48 -2.08 -4.69
C LEU A 139 2.32 -3.09 -5.85
N LEU A 140 3.17 -4.12 -5.90
CA LEU A 140 3.23 -5.09 -7.01
C LEU A 140 2.28 -6.30 -6.86
N THR A 141 1.48 -6.35 -5.80
CA THR A 141 0.69 -7.54 -5.45
C THR A 141 -0.79 -7.34 -5.73
N SER A 142 -1.49 -8.41 -6.10
CA SER A 142 -2.95 -8.42 -6.22
C SER A 142 -3.64 -8.18 -4.87
N LEU A 143 -4.88 -7.71 -4.92
CA LEU A 143 -5.79 -7.72 -3.78
C LEU A 143 -5.98 -9.13 -3.22
N GLY A 144 -6.45 -9.25 -1.99
CA GLY A 144 -6.78 -10.52 -1.35
C GLY A 144 -8.29 -10.75 -1.22
N GLU A 145 -8.65 -11.93 -0.72
CA GLU A 145 -10.06 -12.32 -0.50
C GLU A 145 -10.78 -11.43 0.54
N HIS A 146 -10.05 -10.96 1.54
CA HIS A 146 -10.59 -10.05 2.56
C HIS A 146 -10.53 -8.59 2.12
N THR A 147 -9.45 -8.19 1.41
CA THR A 147 -9.24 -6.79 1.04
C THR A 147 -10.11 -6.34 -0.13
N TRP A 148 -10.37 -7.21 -1.12
CA TRP A 148 -11.19 -6.88 -2.28
C TRP A 148 -12.59 -6.38 -1.92
N PRO A 149 -13.42 -7.12 -1.15
CA PRO A 149 -14.77 -6.64 -0.83
C PRO A 149 -14.77 -5.33 -0.05
N ILE A 150 -13.77 -5.10 0.82
CA ILE A 150 -13.67 -3.85 1.57
C ILE A 150 -13.38 -2.68 0.64
N ILE A 151 -12.43 -2.85 -0.28
CA ILE A 151 -12.05 -1.80 -1.25
C ILE A 151 -13.23 -1.52 -2.18
N ARG A 152 -13.86 -2.54 -2.74
CA ARG A 152 -15.03 -2.40 -3.61
C ARG A 152 -16.16 -1.61 -2.95
N ASP A 153 -16.44 -1.88 -1.67
CA ASP A 153 -17.61 -1.35 -0.99
C ASP A 153 -17.37 0.04 -0.35
N HIS A 154 -16.10 0.43 -0.13
CA HIS A 154 -15.76 1.65 0.59
C HIS A 154 -15.14 2.76 -0.26
N LEU A 155 -14.41 2.44 -1.32
CA LEU A 155 -13.72 3.44 -2.11
C LEU A 155 -14.64 4.06 -3.16
N GLU A 156 -14.43 5.35 -3.39
CA GLU A 156 -15.09 6.05 -4.48
C GLU A 156 -14.42 5.72 -5.83
N THR A 157 -13.09 5.76 -5.87
CA THR A 157 -12.28 5.35 -7.02
C THR A 157 -10.83 5.13 -6.61
N ILE A 158 -10.04 4.57 -7.54
CA ILE A 158 -8.58 4.43 -7.43
C ILE A 158 -7.95 5.21 -8.57
N ILE A 159 -7.12 6.20 -8.21
CA ILE A 159 -6.45 7.07 -9.15
C ILE A 159 -5.12 6.45 -9.54
N ARG A 160 -4.92 6.26 -10.84
CA ARG A 160 -3.67 5.76 -11.40
C ARG A 160 -2.65 6.88 -11.53
N VAL A 161 -1.40 6.58 -11.22
CA VAL A 161 -0.29 7.52 -11.32
C VAL A 161 0.88 6.90 -12.08
N SER A 162 1.56 7.70 -12.90
CA SER A 162 2.78 7.25 -13.56
C SER A 162 3.97 7.27 -12.60
N ASP A 163 5.03 6.52 -12.93
CA ASP A 163 6.28 6.53 -12.15
C ASP A 163 6.90 7.94 -12.10
N GLU A 164 6.78 8.76 -13.16
CA GLU A 164 7.25 10.15 -13.17
C GLU A 164 6.47 11.02 -12.18
N GLN A 165 5.15 10.83 -12.08
CA GLN A 165 4.32 11.56 -11.11
C GLN A 165 4.69 11.16 -9.67
N VAL A 166 4.99 9.89 -9.45
CA VAL A 166 5.48 9.39 -8.15
C VAL A 166 6.83 10.03 -7.80
N ILE A 167 7.78 10.07 -8.74
CA ILE A 167 9.09 10.72 -8.54
C ILE A 167 8.94 12.20 -8.21
N GLU A 168 8.05 12.90 -8.90
CA GLU A 168 7.78 14.33 -8.61
C GLU A 168 7.17 14.51 -7.21
N ALA A 169 6.25 13.65 -6.81
CA ALA A 169 5.70 13.66 -5.45
C ALA A 169 6.77 13.40 -4.39
N MET A 170 7.71 12.46 -4.63
CA MET A 170 8.85 12.21 -3.75
C MET A 170 9.73 13.46 -3.58
N ARG A 171 10.02 14.19 -4.67
CA ARG A 171 10.77 15.46 -4.62
C ARG A 171 10.04 16.50 -3.79
N LEU A 172 8.75 16.70 -4.03
CA LEU A 172 7.94 17.67 -3.28
C LEU A 172 7.90 17.34 -1.77
N ILE A 173 7.80 16.06 -1.40
CA ILE A 173 7.86 15.64 0.01
C ILE A 173 9.23 15.97 0.59
N LEU A 174 10.31 15.64 -0.10
CA LEU A 174 11.67 15.92 0.38
C LEU A 174 11.91 17.42 0.53
N ASP A 175 11.59 18.22 -0.49
CA ASP A 175 11.87 19.66 -0.53
C ASP A 175 11.05 20.45 0.49
N ASN A 176 9.80 20.06 0.76
CA ASN A 176 8.90 20.82 1.63
C ASN A 176 8.83 20.28 3.07
N LEU A 177 9.01 18.98 3.26
CA LEU A 177 8.89 18.33 4.57
C LEU A 177 10.24 17.83 5.11
N GLY A 178 11.30 17.79 4.29
CA GLY A 178 12.57 17.19 4.66
C GLY A 178 12.49 15.68 4.94
N MET A 179 11.47 15.02 4.40
CA MET A 179 11.22 13.60 4.64
C MET A 179 11.61 12.77 3.43
N VAL A 180 12.30 11.65 3.67
CA VAL A 180 12.56 10.65 2.64
C VAL A 180 11.40 9.65 2.65
N VAL A 181 10.75 9.48 1.49
CA VAL A 181 9.73 8.46 1.27
C VAL A 181 10.15 7.54 0.12
N GLU A 182 9.74 6.28 0.18
CA GLU A 182 9.89 5.36 -0.94
C GLU A 182 8.84 5.63 -2.03
N PRO A 183 9.02 5.17 -3.28
CA PRO A 183 8.06 5.40 -4.36
C PRO A 183 6.62 5.01 -3.97
N SER A 184 6.43 3.82 -3.41
CA SER A 184 5.13 3.34 -2.93
C SER A 184 4.49 4.28 -1.89
N GLY A 185 5.31 4.91 -1.04
CA GLY A 185 4.87 5.87 -0.02
C GLY A 185 4.43 7.21 -0.58
N ALA A 186 4.92 7.60 -1.76
CA ALA A 186 4.59 8.85 -2.42
C ALA A 186 3.37 8.78 -3.36
N ALA A 187 2.91 7.58 -3.71
CA ALA A 187 1.83 7.36 -4.67
C ALA A 187 0.54 8.13 -4.30
N SER A 188 0.20 8.20 -3.01
CA SER A 188 -0.99 8.94 -2.54
C SER A 188 -0.88 10.44 -2.80
N LEU A 189 0.29 11.05 -2.59
CA LEU A 189 0.48 12.46 -2.94
C LEU A 189 0.46 12.66 -4.45
N ALA A 190 1.09 11.76 -5.21
CA ALA A 190 1.03 11.81 -6.67
C ALA A 190 -0.42 11.82 -7.17
N ALA A 191 -1.29 10.96 -6.61
CA ALA A 191 -2.72 10.91 -6.95
C ALA A 191 -3.46 12.23 -6.67
N VAL A 192 -3.23 12.84 -5.50
CA VAL A 192 -3.83 14.14 -5.13
C VAL A 192 -3.39 15.27 -6.06
N LEU A 193 -2.18 15.18 -6.61
CA LEU A 193 -1.64 16.20 -7.53
C LEU A 193 -2.14 16.05 -8.96
N THR A 194 -2.80 14.97 -9.34
CA THR A 194 -3.35 14.77 -10.68
C THR A 194 -4.43 15.80 -11.03
N PRO A 195 -4.61 16.14 -12.31
CA PRO A 195 -5.76 16.94 -12.76
C PRO A 195 -7.10 16.27 -12.44
N GLU A 196 -7.16 14.95 -12.49
CA GLU A 196 -8.34 14.15 -12.16
C GLU A 196 -8.80 14.43 -10.72
N PHE A 197 -7.93 14.24 -9.73
CA PHE A 197 -8.27 14.50 -8.33
C PHE A 197 -8.62 15.97 -8.09
N LYS A 198 -7.84 16.90 -8.65
CA LYS A 198 -8.07 18.35 -8.50
C LYS A 198 -9.37 18.85 -9.11
N SER A 199 -9.98 18.10 -10.02
CA SER A 199 -11.28 18.42 -10.59
C SER A 199 -12.47 18.01 -9.74
N LEU A 200 -12.24 17.25 -8.66
CA LEU A 200 -13.29 16.79 -7.76
C LEU A 200 -13.83 17.97 -6.93
N GLU A 201 -15.14 18.17 -6.99
CA GLU A 201 -15.79 19.24 -6.24
C GLU A 201 -15.98 18.84 -4.77
N GLY A 202 -16.00 19.83 -3.87
CA GLY A 202 -16.31 19.65 -2.45
C GLY A 202 -15.17 19.04 -1.64
N ILE A 203 -13.93 19.07 -2.15
CA ILE A 203 -12.72 18.63 -1.44
C ILE A 203 -11.81 19.84 -1.21
N GLU A 204 -11.72 20.30 0.03
CA GLU A 204 -10.84 21.39 0.47
C GLU A 204 -9.75 20.88 1.41
N LYS A 205 -10.08 19.86 2.23
CA LYS A 205 -9.18 19.28 3.23
C LYS A 205 -8.97 17.79 2.95
N VAL A 206 -7.78 17.47 2.47
CA VAL A 206 -7.41 16.10 2.05
C VAL A 206 -6.34 15.51 2.98
N GLY A 207 -6.57 14.29 3.43
CA GLY A 207 -5.59 13.47 4.13
C GLY A 207 -4.80 12.60 3.16
N VAL A 208 -3.48 12.60 3.29
CA VAL A 208 -2.58 11.81 2.43
C VAL A 208 -1.75 10.87 3.30
N ILE A 209 -1.88 9.57 3.09
CA ILE A 209 -1.08 8.56 3.81
C ILE A 209 0.26 8.37 3.08
N LEU A 210 1.36 8.75 3.73
CA LEU A 210 2.73 8.45 3.29
C LEU A 210 3.17 7.15 3.97
N SER A 211 3.09 6.03 3.24
CA SER A 211 3.09 4.69 3.84
C SER A 211 4.46 4.14 4.21
N GLY A 212 5.55 4.70 3.69
CA GLY A 212 6.91 4.20 3.99
C GLY A 212 8.03 5.03 3.38
N GLY A 213 9.27 4.75 3.84
CA GLY A 213 10.46 5.47 3.42
C GLY A 213 11.72 4.60 3.32
N ASN A 214 11.58 3.27 3.28
CA ASN A 214 12.70 2.33 3.18
C ASN A 214 13.18 2.18 1.73
N VAL A 215 13.97 3.13 1.26
CA VAL A 215 14.53 3.17 -0.08
C VAL A 215 16.06 3.18 -0.05
N ASP A 216 16.72 2.42 -0.94
CA ASP A 216 18.18 2.34 -1.03
C ASP A 216 18.80 3.64 -1.57
N SER A 217 18.13 4.27 -2.54
CA SER A 217 18.52 5.56 -3.15
C SER A 217 17.30 6.24 -3.73
N LEU A 218 17.33 7.57 -3.75
CA LEU A 218 16.29 8.35 -4.43
C LEU A 218 16.46 8.22 -5.96
N PRO A 219 15.36 8.14 -6.73
CA PRO A 219 15.40 7.95 -8.20
C PRO A 219 15.66 9.27 -8.97
N PHE A 220 16.22 10.30 -8.30
CA PHE A 220 16.51 11.62 -8.85
C PHE A 220 17.73 12.28 -8.20
#